data_e8547b50081432797eae109c6b85a926
#
_entry.id   e8547b50081432797eae109c6b85a926
#
_cell.length_a   1.000
_cell.length_b   1.000
_cell.length_c   1.000
_cell.angle_alpha   90.00
_cell.angle_beta   90.00
_cell.angle_gamma   90.00
#
_symmetry.space_group_name_H-M   'P 1'
#
loop_
_entity.id
_entity.type
_entity.pdbx_description
1 polymer ?
#
loop_
_entity_poly.entity_id
_entity_poly.type
_entity_poly.pdbx_seq_one_letter_code
_entity_poly.pdbx_strand_id
1 'polypeptide(L)'
;GYTYAKYFNEAWSAYYDYSQTPQNINKTLKFSQEYLEELERRSGISGLPEVEIGPNGDYVYYGNTDWYKELYKKSTFATDHNISVSGSSGKTSFYVTGRYYGQDGLFRYNTDDYKLFNMRAKGAVQVFDWLKVEDNLEYSSMTYHNPLNVGEGGGIWRNIADEGHILAPMFNPDGTLTHSAAYTVGDFWYGKNGIDTEQRILKNTVSATASFLKDKLRIKGDFTFQNNDNDQTQIRVPV
;
A
#
# COMPACT_ATOMS: atom_id res chain seq x y z
N GLY A 1 -4.19 21.51 17.79
CA GLY A 1 -3.75 21.09 19.12
C GLY A 1 -4.76 21.43 20.22
N TYR A 2 -5.03 22.72 20.49
CA TYR A 2 -5.91 23.18 21.58
C TYR A 2 -7.31 22.56 21.55
N THR A 3 -8.00 22.63 20.42
CA THR A 3 -9.36 22.07 20.27
C THR A 3 -9.41 20.58 20.60
N TYR A 4 -8.40 19.82 20.18
CA TYR A 4 -8.28 18.41 20.51
C TYR A 4 -8.15 18.18 22.02
N ALA A 5 -7.20 18.87 22.67
CA ALA A 5 -6.95 18.72 24.09
C ALA A 5 -8.16 19.13 24.95
N LYS A 6 -8.87 20.18 24.54
CA LYS A 6 -10.11 20.62 25.18
C LYS A 6 -11.20 19.54 25.11
N TYR A 7 -11.51 19.04 23.92
CA TYR A 7 -12.55 18.01 23.76
C TYR A 7 -12.12 16.67 24.38
N PHE A 8 -10.84 16.36 24.39
CA PHE A 8 -10.33 15.20 25.12
C PHE A 8 -10.65 15.32 26.62
N ASN A 9 -10.39 16.46 27.23
CA ASN A 9 -10.70 16.68 28.65
C ASN A 9 -12.22 16.68 28.92
N GLU A 10 -13.04 17.21 28.01
CA GLU A 10 -14.50 17.17 28.12
C GLU A 10 -15.02 15.72 28.07
N ALA A 11 -14.60 14.95 27.07
CA ALA A 11 -14.97 13.55 26.92
C ALA A 11 -14.52 12.72 28.12
N TRP A 12 -13.31 12.97 28.59
CA TRP A 12 -12.77 12.40 29.79
C TRP A 12 -13.65 12.67 31.01
N SER A 13 -14.00 13.92 31.26
CA SER A 13 -14.82 14.36 32.40
C SER A 13 -16.26 13.83 32.37
N ALA A 14 -16.77 13.48 31.19
CA ALA A 14 -18.08 12.86 31.02
C ALA A 14 -18.09 11.37 31.43
N TYR A 15 -16.95 10.72 31.37
CA TYR A 15 -16.84 9.29 31.65
C TYR A 15 -16.31 8.95 33.04
N TYR A 16 -15.44 9.82 33.58
CA TYR A 16 -14.75 9.60 34.84
C TYR A 16 -14.97 10.78 35.78
N ASP A 17 -15.19 10.48 37.04
CA ASP A 17 -15.10 11.46 38.08
C ASP A 17 -13.73 12.15 38.02
N TYR A 18 -13.69 13.47 38.19
CA TYR A 18 -12.47 14.29 38.16
C TYR A 18 -11.37 13.83 39.13
N SER A 19 -11.73 13.00 40.09
CA SER A 19 -10.81 12.39 41.06
C SER A 19 -10.11 11.14 40.55
N GLN A 20 -10.53 10.56 39.41
CA GLN A 20 -9.98 9.31 38.90
C GLN A 20 -9.08 9.55 37.68
N THR A 21 -7.90 8.95 37.72
CA THR A 21 -7.01 8.87 36.57
C THR A 21 -7.54 7.81 35.58
N PRO A 22 -7.58 8.08 34.27
CA PRO A 22 -7.96 7.06 33.30
C PRO A 22 -7.06 5.86 33.40
N GLN A 23 -7.65 4.76 33.75
CA GLN A 23 -6.99 3.48 33.57
C GLN A 23 -7.30 3.00 32.16
N ASN A 24 -6.27 2.78 31.36
CA ASN A 24 -6.36 2.14 30.03
C ASN A 24 -6.85 3.00 28.83
N ILE A 25 -6.74 4.31 28.87
CA ILE A 25 -6.83 5.09 27.63
C ILE A 25 -5.43 5.54 27.25
N ASN A 26 -4.77 4.77 26.38
CA ASN A 26 -3.57 5.08 25.62
C ASN A 26 -2.47 5.82 26.42
N LYS A 27 -2.24 5.45 27.67
CA LYS A 27 -1.20 6.04 28.54
C LYS A 27 -1.27 7.57 28.65
N THR A 28 -2.40 8.19 28.26
CA THR A 28 -2.58 9.63 28.25
C THR A 28 -3.33 10.06 29.51
N LEU A 29 -2.71 10.91 30.30
CA LEU A 29 -3.34 11.59 31.41
C LEU A 29 -4.19 12.75 30.90
N LYS A 30 -5.20 13.16 31.68
CA LYS A 30 -5.91 14.42 31.49
C LYS A 30 -4.91 15.57 31.39
N PHE A 31 -5.10 16.45 30.40
CA PHE A 31 -4.27 17.65 30.28
C PHE A 31 -4.54 18.61 31.45
N SER A 32 -3.48 19.19 32.01
CA SER A 32 -3.60 20.16 33.07
C SER A 32 -4.22 21.46 32.55
N GLN A 33 -4.76 22.27 33.45
CA GLN A 33 -5.33 23.57 33.11
C GLN A 33 -4.27 24.51 32.53
N GLU A 34 -3.09 24.54 33.13
CA GLU A 34 -1.97 25.36 32.68
C GLU A 34 -1.52 24.99 31.27
N TYR A 35 -1.50 23.69 30.96
CA TYR A 35 -1.15 23.20 29.63
C TYR A 35 -2.21 23.58 28.59
N LEU A 36 -3.51 23.52 28.94
CA LEU A 36 -4.59 23.96 28.04
C LEU A 36 -4.51 25.46 27.76
N GLU A 37 -4.24 26.28 28.80
CA GLU A 37 -4.09 27.74 28.66
C GLU A 37 -2.89 28.07 27.75
N GLU A 38 -1.79 27.35 27.89
CA GLU A 38 -0.63 27.53 27.02
C GLU A 38 -0.93 27.09 25.56
N LEU A 39 -1.65 25.99 25.34
CA LEU A 39 -2.12 25.60 24.00
C LEU A 39 -3.06 26.65 23.40
N GLU A 40 -3.95 27.25 24.21
CA GLU A 40 -4.84 28.30 23.75
C GLU A 40 -4.06 29.55 23.37
N ARG A 41 -3.11 29.99 24.22
CA ARG A 41 -2.21 31.11 23.96
C ARG A 41 -1.43 30.93 22.66
N ARG A 42 -0.96 29.71 22.37
CA ARG A 42 -0.22 29.37 21.14
C ARG A 42 -1.12 29.30 19.91
N SER A 43 -2.42 29.14 20.12
CA SER A 43 -3.37 29.02 19.01
C SER A 43 -3.42 30.30 18.19
N GLY A 44 -3.10 30.19 16.91
CA GLY A 44 -3.05 31.33 16.00
C GLY A 44 -1.71 32.09 15.96
N ILE A 45 -0.72 31.67 16.73
CA ILE A 45 0.65 32.22 16.67
C ILE A 45 1.51 31.23 15.84
N SER A 46 2.03 31.67 14.72
CA SER A 46 2.94 30.88 13.90
C SER A 46 4.40 31.06 14.35
N GLY A 47 5.22 30.01 14.16
CA GLY A 47 6.66 30.07 14.39
C GLY A 47 7.10 29.80 15.84
N LEU A 48 6.18 29.44 16.73
CA LEU A 48 6.56 28.96 18.06
C LEU A 48 7.09 27.50 17.95
N PRO A 49 8.06 27.09 18.80
CA PRO A 49 8.53 25.72 18.87
C PRO A 49 7.40 24.75 19.18
N GLU A 50 7.31 23.65 18.45
CA GLU A 50 6.33 22.59 18.73
C GLU A 50 6.77 21.67 19.86
N VAL A 51 8.04 21.73 20.26
CA VAL A 51 8.60 20.97 21.39
C VAL A 51 9.44 21.92 22.25
N GLU A 52 9.22 21.85 23.54
CA GLU A 52 10.02 22.58 24.53
C GLU A 52 10.54 21.61 25.60
N ILE A 53 11.58 22.03 26.32
CA ILE A 53 12.10 21.29 27.45
C ILE A 53 11.40 21.80 28.71
N GLY A 54 10.65 20.94 29.36
CA GLY A 54 9.96 21.25 30.61
C GLY A 54 10.93 21.40 31.80
N PRO A 55 10.42 21.84 32.96
CA PRO A 55 11.23 22.06 34.15
C PRO A 55 12.00 20.82 34.64
N ASN A 56 11.50 19.63 34.33
CA ASN A 56 12.11 18.36 34.73
C ASN A 56 13.09 17.80 33.68
N GLY A 57 13.32 18.54 32.58
CA GLY A 57 14.15 18.07 31.47
C GLY A 57 13.42 17.21 30.44
N ASP A 58 12.14 16.94 30.63
CA ASP A 58 11.32 16.16 29.69
C ASP A 58 10.84 17.04 28.52
N TYR A 59 10.59 16.42 27.36
CA TYR A 59 9.97 17.11 26.23
C TYR A 59 8.49 17.38 26.49
N VAL A 60 8.07 18.61 26.23
CA VAL A 60 6.67 19.04 26.24
C VAL A 60 6.25 19.38 24.82
N TYR A 61 5.19 18.76 24.36
CA TYR A 61 4.74 18.83 22.96
C TYR A 61 3.54 19.78 22.80
N TYR A 62 3.63 20.67 21.83
CA TYR A 62 2.61 21.66 21.47
C TYR A 62 2.26 21.60 19.97
N GLY A 63 2.48 20.48 19.33
CA GLY A 63 2.24 20.27 17.91
C GLY A 63 0.75 20.22 17.55
N ASN A 64 0.51 20.06 16.27
CA ASN A 64 -0.83 19.85 15.69
C ASN A 64 -0.72 18.93 14.47
N THR A 65 -0.22 17.74 14.70
CA THR A 65 0.17 16.79 13.67
C THR A 65 -1.05 16.02 13.15
N ASP A 66 -1.21 16.02 11.85
CA ASP A 66 -2.18 15.19 11.15
C ASP A 66 -1.45 13.92 10.65
N TRP A 67 -1.49 12.88 11.45
CA TRP A 67 -0.78 11.62 11.19
C TRP A 67 -1.19 10.95 9.88
N TYR A 68 -2.41 11.18 9.39
CA TYR A 68 -2.83 10.70 8.08
C TYR A 68 -2.09 11.44 6.95
N LYS A 69 -1.89 12.75 7.09
CA LYS A 69 -1.11 13.52 6.11
C LYS A 69 0.38 13.22 6.19
N GLU A 70 0.89 12.86 7.39
CA GLU A 70 2.27 12.41 7.52
C GLU A 70 2.50 11.06 6.85
N LEU A 71 1.54 10.14 6.94
CA LEU A 71 1.66 8.79 6.38
C LEU A 71 1.31 8.73 4.89
N TYR A 72 0.26 9.45 4.45
CA TYR A 72 -0.30 9.31 3.12
C TYR A 72 0.00 10.51 2.21
N LYS A 73 0.24 10.21 0.93
CA LYS A 73 0.24 11.19 -0.16
C LYS A 73 -1.21 11.63 -0.44
N LYS A 74 -1.37 12.85 -0.98
CA LYS A 74 -2.69 13.35 -1.42
C LYS A 74 -3.21 12.66 -2.67
N SER A 75 -2.32 12.18 -3.50
CA SER A 75 -2.64 11.53 -4.79
C SER A 75 -1.52 10.59 -5.17
N THR A 76 -1.87 9.63 -6.00
CA THR A 76 -0.95 8.68 -6.61
C THR A 76 -1.28 8.54 -8.08
N PHE A 77 -0.38 7.90 -8.83
CA PHE A 77 -0.54 7.70 -10.26
C PHE A 77 -0.61 6.21 -10.58
N ALA A 78 -1.42 5.91 -11.59
CA ALA A 78 -1.39 4.62 -12.26
C ALA A 78 -1.17 4.85 -13.75
N THR A 79 -0.39 3.98 -14.38
CA THR A 79 -0.15 3.98 -15.82
C THR A 79 -0.59 2.66 -16.42
N ASP A 80 -1.24 2.72 -17.58
CA ASP A 80 -1.68 1.55 -18.32
C ASP A 80 -1.33 1.73 -19.81
N HIS A 81 -0.43 0.88 -20.29
CA HIS A 81 0.05 0.91 -21.67
C HIS A 81 -0.30 -0.41 -22.36
N ASN A 82 -1.02 -0.30 -23.46
CA ASN A 82 -1.40 -1.44 -24.27
C ASN A 82 -0.90 -1.28 -25.70
N ILE A 83 -0.34 -2.33 -26.24
CA ILE A 83 0.02 -2.41 -27.66
C ILE A 83 -0.47 -3.73 -28.23
N SER A 84 -1.00 -3.69 -29.45
CA SER A 84 -1.37 -4.90 -30.17
C SER A 84 -1.04 -4.79 -31.64
N VAL A 85 -0.64 -5.92 -32.22
CA VAL A 85 -0.39 -6.08 -33.65
C VAL A 85 -1.06 -7.36 -34.10
N SER A 86 -1.75 -7.30 -35.23
CA SER A 86 -2.37 -8.47 -35.85
C SER A 86 -2.20 -8.43 -37.34
N GLY A 87 -2.20 -9.60 -37.94
CA GLY A 87 -2.12 -9.72 -39.38
C GLY A 87 -2.60 -11.08 -39.85
N SER A 88 -2.98 -11.15 -41.10
CA SER A 88 -3.35 -12.39 -41.73
C SER A 88 -2.95 -12.41 -43.21
N SER A 89 -2.55 -13.58 -43.68
CA SER A 89 -2.23 -13.79 -45.10
C SER A 89 -2.65 -15.21 -45.51
N GLY A 90 -3.70 -15.31 -46.33
CA GLY A 90 -4.20 -16.56 -46.82
C GLY A 90 -4.50 -17.60 -45.73
N LYS A 91 -3.56 -18.51 -45.51
CA LYS A 91 -3.70 -19.62 -44.55
C LYS A 91 -3.18 -19.34 -43.14
N THR A 92 -2.60 -18.16 -42.90
CA THR A 92 -1.99 -17.83 -41.62
C THR A 92 -2.59 -16.56 -41.00
N SER A 93 -2.70 -16.55 -39.70
CA SER A 93 -3.03 -15.33 -38.94
C SER A 93 -2.24 -15.29 -37.63
N PHE A 94 -1.98 -14.07 -37.19
CA PHE A 94 -1.35 -13.86 -35.91
C PHE A 94 -1.97 -12.65 -35.16
N TYR A 95 -1.86 -12.67 -33.86
CA TYR A 95 -2.22 -11.59 -32.98
C TYR A 95 -1.23 -11.58 -31.80
N VAL A 96 -0.57 -10.45 -31.59
CA VAL A 96 0.34 -10.24 -30.46
C VAL A 96 -0.12 -9.00 -29.71
N THR A 97 -0.18 -9.10 -28.39
CA THR A 97 -0.49 -7.97 -27.52
C THR A 97 0.43 -7.96 -26.33
N GLY A 98 0.78 -6.75 -25.88
CA GLY A 98 1.50 -6.50 -24.63
C GLY A 98 0.77 -5.44 -23.83
N ARG A 99 0.76 -5.62 -22.50
CA ARG A 99 0.23 -4.66 -21.56
C ARG A 99 1.22 -4.46 -20.43
N TYR A 100 1.48 -3.23 -20.09
CA TYR A 100 2.15 -2.84 -18.86
C TYR A 100 1.19 -2.00 -18.03
N TYR A 101 1.00 -2.40 -16.78
CA TYR A 101 0.27 -1.63 -15.78
C TYR A 101 1.18 -1.38 -14.59
N GLY A 102 1.29 -0.12 -14.17
CA GLY A 102 2.03 0.28 -12.97
C GLY A 102 1.15 1.18 -12.11
N GLN A 103 1.14 0.93 -10.83
CA GLN A 103 0.42 1.75 -9.85
C GLN A 103 1.31 1.99 -8.64
N ASP A 104 1.57 3.25 -8.36
CA ASP A 104 2.23 3.68 -7.12
C ASP A 104 1.22 3.71 -5.98
N GLY A 105 1.66 3.34 -4.79
CA GLY A 105 0.81 3.37 -3.61
C GLY A 105 0.69 4.74 -2.96
N LEU A 106 -0.14 4.81 -1.94
CA LEU A 106 -0.48 6.03 -1.22
C LEU A 106 0.48 6.35 -0.07
N PHE A 107 1.29 5.40 0.40
CA PHE A 107 2.24 5.68 1.48
C PHE A 107 3.31 6.67 1.04
N ARG A 108 3.60 7.65 1.92
CA ARG A 108 4.60 8.69 1.65
C ARG A 108 6.01 8.14 1.73
N TYR A 109 6.25 7.24 2.66
CA TYR A 109 7.52 6.58 2.94
C TYR A 109 7.40 5.10 2.65
N ASN A 110 8.44 4.47 2.09
CA ASN A 110 8.43 3.05 1.72
C ASN A 110 7.11 2.67 1.03
N THR A 111 6.83 3.37 -0.08
CA THR A 111 5.53 3.29 -0.75
C THR A 111 5.27 1.89 -1.28
N ASP A 112 4.03 1.43 -1.12
CA ASP A 112 3.55 0.27 -1.84
C ASP A 112 3.58 0.52 -3.35
N ASP A 113 3.95 -0.48 -4.12
CA ASP A 113 3.91 -0.43 -5.58
C ASP A 113 3.40 -1.74 -6.18
N TYR A 114 2.69 -1.63 -7.28
CA TYR A 114 2.17 -2.76 -8.04
C TYR A 114 2.56 -2.61 -9.50
N LYS A 115 3.17 -3.65 -10.09
CA LYS A 115 3.52 -3.70 -11.51
C LYS A 115 3.02 -4.99 -12.11
N LEU A 116 2.40 -4.89 -13.27
CA LEU A 116 1.89 -6.03 -14.02
C LEU A 116 2.32 -5.92 -15.47
N PHE A 117 2.96 -6.95 -15.96
CA PHE A 117 3.28 -7.12 -17.37
C PHE A 117 2.54 -8.35 -17.90
N ASN A 118 1.80 -8.17 -18.98
CA ASN A 118 1.13 -9.26 -19.70
C ASN A 118 1.55 -9.26 -21.17
N MET A 119 1.82 -10.44 -21.68
CA MET A 119 2.04 -10.66 -23.11
C MET A 119 1.19 -11.82 -23.57
N ARG A 120 0.60 -11.69 -24.74
CA ARG A 120 -0.13 -12.77 -25.40
C ARG A 120 0.23 -12.81 -26.87
N ALA A 121 0.58 -13.98 -27.35
CA ALA A 121 0.81 -14.24 -28.75
C ALA A 121 -0.11 -15.38 -29.21
N LYS A 122 -0.90 -15.14 -30.25
CA LYS A 122 -1.73 -16.15 -30.89
C LYS A 122 -1.28 -16.30 -32.33
N GLY A 123 -1.13 -17.55 -32.75
CA GLY A 123 -0.87 -17.91 -34.14
C GLY A 123 -1.89 -18.92 -34.60
N ALA A 124 -2.27 -18.88 -35.87
CA ALA A 124 -3.11 -19.90 -36.48
C ALA A 124 -2.63 -20.16 -37.91
N VAL A 125 -2.60 -21.40 -38.28
CA VAL A 125 -2.26 -21.83 -39.64
C VAL A 125 -3.21 -22.94 -40.15
N GLN A 126 -3.72 -22.74 -41.34
CA GLN A 126 -4.44 -23.78 -42.10
C GLN A 126 -3.42 -24.68 -42.78
N VAL A 127 -3.02 -25.77 -42.10
CA VAL A 127 -1.96 -26.66 -42.61
C VAL A 127 -2.44 -27.43 -43.83
N PHE A 128 -3.64 -27.95 -43.76
CA PHE A 128 -4.36 -28.61 -44.88
C PHE A 128 -5.78 -28.05 -44.93
N ASP A 129 -6.48 -28.22 -46.03
CA ASP A 129 -7.85 -27.72 -46.14
C ASP A 129 -8.80 -28.26 -45.06
N TRP A 130 -8.45 -29.41 -44.49
CA TRP A 130 -9.20 -30.05 -43.42
C TRP A 130 -8.58 -29.88 -42.01
N LEU A 131 -7.34 -29.33 -41.88
CA LEU A 131 -6.61 -29.23 -40.59
C LEU A 131 -6.14 -27.81 -40.32
N LYS A 132 -6.63 -27.22 -39.26
CA LYS A 132 -6.16 -25.95 -38.67
C LYS A 132 -5.41 -26.21 -37.37
N VAL A 133 -4.26 -25.60 -37.20
CA VAL A 133 -3.48 -25.59 -35.95
C VAL A 133 -3.41 -24.16 -35.43
N GLU A 134 -3.61 -24.03 -34.13
CA GLU A 134 -3.56 -22.75 -33.42
C GLU A 134 -2.65 -22.88 -32.20
N ASP A 135 -1.88 -21.84 -31.92
CA ASP A 135 -1.08 -21.71 -30.72
C ASP A 135 -1.46 -20.45 -30.00
N ASN A 136 -1.54 -20.48 -28.65
CA ASN A 136 -1.83 -19.35 -27.80
C ASN A 136 -0.86 -19.38 -26.62
N LEU A 137 0.14 -18.50 -26.68
CA LEU A 137 1.12 -18.28 -25.63
C LEU A 137 0.69 -17.07 -24.81
N GLU A 138 0.64 -17.23 -23.50
CA GLU A 138 0.34 -16.19 -22.53
C GLU A 138 1.46 -16.13 -21.48
N TYR A 139 1.97 -14.96 -21.21
CA TYR A 139 2.92 -14.67 -20.14
C TYR A 139 2.41 -13.52 -19.30
N SER A 140 2.45 -13.70 -17.97
CA SER A 140 2.12 -12.67 -17.00
C SER A 140 3.21 -12.62 -15.95
N SER A 141 3.65 -11.42 -15.62
CA SER A 141 4.56 -11.16 -14.50
C SER A 141 3.99 -10.04 -13.65
N MET A 142 3.83 -10.29 -12.36
CA MET A 142 3.35 -9.34 -11.39
C MET A 142 4.38 -9.18 -10.27
N THR A 143 4.67 -7.94 -9.89
CA THR A 143 5.42 -7.61 -8.68
C THR A 143 4.58 -6.70 -7.81
N TYR A 144 4.60 -6.96 -6.51
CA TYR A 144 3.91 -6.15 -5.52
C TYR A 144 4.78 -5.98 -4.28
N HIS A 145 5.08 -4.74 -3.95
CA HIS A 145 5.71 -4.37 -2.69
C HIS A 145 4.64 -3.85 -1.73
N ASN A 146 4.56 -4.45 -0.53
CA ASN A 146 3.65 -4.04 0.52
C ASN A 146 4.45 -3.70 1.78
N PRO A 147 4.58 -2.42 2.16
CA PRO A 147 5.28 -2.04 3.38
C PRO A 147 4.54 -2.59 4.61
N LEU A 148 5.29 -3.02 5.61
CA LEU A 148 4.74 -3.51 6.85
C LEU A 148 4.97 -2.51 7.98
N ASN A 149 3.94 -2.38 8.83
CA ASN A 149 4.07 -1.81 10.14
C ASN A 149 4.14 -2.98 11.15
N VAL A 150 5.27 -3.09 11.85
CA VAL A 150 5.56 -4.18 12.79
C VAL A 150 5.13 -3.82 14.22
N GLY A 151 4.73 -2.58 14.48
CA GLY A 151 4.31 -2.09 15.79
C GLY A 151 3.31 -3.00 16.51
N GLU A 152 2.95 -2.71 17.74
CA GLU A 152 2.22 -3.56 18.68
C GLU A 152 0.95 -4.25 18.13
N GLY A 153 1.12 -5.20 17.22
CA GLY A 153 0.11 -6.20 16.83
C GLY A 153 -1.16 -5.68 16.15
N GLY A 154 -1.16 -4.44 15.69
CA GLY A 154 -2.27 -3.85 14.98
C GLY A 154 -1.94 -3.49 13.53
N GLY A 155 -2.96 -3.30 12.73
CA GLY A 155 -2.79 -2.61 11.44
C GLY A 155 -2.43 -1.14 11.66
N ILE A 156 -1.89 -0.50 10.62
CA ILE A 156 -1.50 0.91 10.67
C ILE A 156 -2.60 1.85 11.20
N TRP A 157 -3.85 1.56 10.89
CA TRP A 157 -5.01 2.31 11.37
C TRP A 157 -5.14 2.30 12.89
N ARG A 158 -4.91 1.16 13.50
CA ARG A 158 -4.92 1.02 14.95
C ARG A 158 -3.77 1.79 15.56
N ASN A 159 -2.57 1.68 15.02
CA ASN A 159 -1.42 2.40 15.54
C ASN A 159 -1.61 3.92 15.47
N ILE A 160 -2.20 4.45 14.39
CA ILE A 160 -2.55 5.88 14.31
C ILE A 160 -3.59 6.25 15.36
N ALA A 161 -4.62 5.42 15.56
CA ALA A 161 -5.69 5.72 16.52
C ALA A 161 -5.19 5.65 17.97
N ASP A 162 -4.34 4.68 18.28
CA ASP A 162 -3.90 4.40 19.65
C ASP A 162 -2.67 5.23 20.05
N GLU A 163 -1.72 5.48 19.13
CA GLU A 163 -0.42 6.09 19.42
C GLU A 163 -0.18 7.43 18.68
N GLY A 164 -1.05 7.78 17.74
CA GLY A 164 -0.93 9.00 16.95
C GLY A 164 -1.41 10.23 17.69
N HIS A 165 -0.69 10.66 18.74
CA HIS A 165 -1.05 11.84 19.51
C HIS A 165 -0.85 13.12 18.69
N ILE A 166 -1.93 13.86 18.48
CA ILE A 166 -1.95 15.08 17.63
C ILE A 166 -0.96 16.14 18.12
N LEU A 167 -0.73 16.21 19.44
CA LEU A 167 0.16 17.20 20.04
C LEU A 167 1.65 16.88 19.83
N ALA A 168 2.00 15.65 19.48
CA ALA A 168 3.37 15.26 19.19
C ALA A 168 3.72 15.54 17.72
N PRO A 169 4.79 16.31 17.42
CA PRO A 169 5.31 16.43 16.06
C PRO A 169 6.05 15.17 15.61
N MET A 170 6.51 15.16 14.37
CA MET A 170 7.27 14.03 13.82
C MET A 170 8.60 13.81 14.54
N PHE A 171 9.34 14.89 14.85
CA PHE A 171 10.69 14.82 15.40
C PHE A 171 10.82 15.58 16.72
N ASN A 172 11.65 15.04 17.57
CA ASN A 172 12.19 15.76 18.73
C ASN A 172 13.27 16.78 18.28
N PRO A 173 13.64 17.74 19.14
CA PRO A 173 14.67 18.72 18.82
C PRO A 173 16.05 18.12 18.51
N ASP A 174 16.34 16.92 18.99
CA ASP A 174 17.58 16.18 18.75
C ASP A 174 17.55 15.41 17.40
N GLY A 175 16.46 15.48 16.64
CA GLY A 175 16.27 14.80 15.35
C GLY A 175 15.78 13.36 15.46
N THR A 176 15.55 12.84 16.65
CA THR A 176 14.92 11.52 16.83
C THR A 176 13.42 11.59 16.56
N LEU A 177 12.82 10.48 16.15
CA LEU A 177 11.37 10.38 16.05
C LEU A 177 10.73 10.51 17.45
N THR A 178 9.62 11.21 17.53
CA THR A 178 8.79 11.17 18.74
C THR A 178 8.20 9.77 18.93
N HIS A 179 7.74 9.44 20.12
CA HIS A 179 7.04 8.17 20.38
C HIS A 179 5.88 7.96 19.39
N SER A 180 5.03 8.96 19.21
CA SER A 180 3.91 8.89 18.26
C SER A 180 4.39 8.67 16.82
N ALA A 181 5.45 9.34 16.40
CA ALA A 181 6.01 9.14 15.06
C ALA A 181 6.59 7.74 14.90
N ALA A 182 7.32 7.23 15.88
CA ALA A 182 7.91 5.90 15.83
C ALA A 182 6.83 4.81 15.66
N TYR A 183 5.72 4.91 16.40
CA TYR A 183 4.65 3.92 16.35
C TYR A 183 3.67 4.08 15.18
N THR A 184 3.56 5.26 14.59
CA THR A 184 2.65 5.51 13.45
C THR A 184 3.35 5.37 12.10
N VAL A 185 4.47 6.08 11.91
CA VAL A 185 5.16 6.17 10.61
C VAL A 185 6.56 5.57 10.63
N GLY A 186 7.09 5.18 11.81
CA GLY A 186 8.49 4.79 11.97
C GLY A 186 8.93 3.66 11.05
N ASP A 187 8.14 2.58 10.96
CA ASP A 187 8.44 1.45 10.07
C ASP A 187 8.54 1.88 8.60
N PHE A 188 7.64 2.76 8.18
CA PHE A 188 7.64 3.30 6.80
C PHE A 188 8.81 4.27 6.59
N TRP A 189 9.10 5.12 7.59
CA TRP A 189 10.20 6.06 7.54
C TRP A 189 11.55 5.36 7.39
N TYR A 190 11.80 4.33 8.17
CA TYR A 190 13.04 3.54 8.07
C TYR A 190 13.07 2.66 6.83
N GLY A 191 11.93 2.30 6.25
CA GLY A 191 11.79 1.64 4.95
C GLY A 191 12.35 0.22 4.87
N LYS A 192 12.47 -0.48 6.00
CA LYS A 192 13.08 -1.81 6.05
C LYS A 192 12.06 -2.95 6.06
N ASN A 193 10.87 -2.69 6.59
CA ASN A 193 9.84 -3.71 6.79
C ASN A 193 8.90 -3.77 5.60
N GLY A 194 8.71 -4.95 5.04
CA GLY A 194 7.85 -5.13 3.87
C GLY A 194 7.66 -6.58 3.46
N ILE A 195 6.74 -6.78 2.56
CA ILE A 195 6.50 -8.01 1.84
C ILE A 195 6.63 -7.72 0.35
N ASP A 196 7.59 -8.39 -0.28
CA ASP A 196 7.74 -8.40 -1.72
C ASP A 196 7.14 -9.69 -2.28
N THR A 197 6.23 -9.55 -3.21
CA THR A 197 5.59 -10.67 -3.90
C THR A 197 5.91 -10.59 -5.38
N GLU A 198 6.41 -11.67 -5.94
CA GLU A 198 6.63 -11.83 -7.37
C GLU A 198 5.86 -13.06 -7.86
N GLN A 199 5.04 -12.88 -8.89
CA GLN A 199 4.29 -13.95 -9.52
C GLN A 199 4.56 -13.97 -11.01
N ARG A 200 4.91 -15.13 -11.54
CA ARG A 200 5.10 -15.37 -12.97
C ARG A 200 4.22 -16.53 -13.43
N ILE A 201 3.49 -16.31 -14.50
CA ILE A 201 2.63 -17.32 -15.10
C ILE A 201 2.99 -17.44 -16.57
N LEU A 202 3.37 -18.64 -17.00
CA LEU A 202 3.53 -19.00 -18.39
C LEU A 202 2.50 -20.06 -18.76
N LYS A 203 1.66 -19.76 -19.75
CA LYS A 203 0.66 -20.67 -20.24
C LYS A 203 0.76 -20.76 -21.76
N ASN A 204 0.79 -21.99 -22.27
CA ASN A 204 0.75 -22.26 -23.69
C ASN A 204 -0.36 -23.26 -23.99
N THR A 205 -1.19 -22.97 -24.98
CA THR A 205 -2.25 -23.83 -25.45
C THR A 205 -2.10 -24.04 -26.94
N VAL A 206 -1.85 -25.30 -27.34
CA VAL A 206 -1.85 -25.73 -28.74
C VAL A 206 -3.18 -26.40 -29.01
N SER A 207 -3.84 -26.01 -30.10
CA SER A 207 -5.12 -26.53 -30.53
C SER A 207 -5.01 -27.07 -31.96
N ALA A 208 -5.63 -28.18 -32.20
CA ALA A 208 -5.80 -28.71 -33.56
C ALA A 208 -7.29 -28.94 -33.84
N THR A 209 -7.76 -28.43 -34.96
CA THR A 209 -9.14 -28.60 -35.43
C THR A 209 -9.15 -29.29 -36.81
N ALA A 210 -9.73 -30.45 -36.85
CA ALA A 210 -9.95 -31.20 -38.11
C ALA A 210 -11.41 -31.08 -38.55
N SER A 211 -11.62 -30.69 -39.80
CA SER A 211 -12.94 -30.53 -40.45
C SER A 211 -13.12 -31.52 -41.57
N PHE A 212 -14.21 -32.28 -41.53
CA PHE A 212 -14.52 -33.29 -42.51
C PHE A 212 -15.94 -33.10 -43.05
N LEU A 213 -16.26 -33.82 -44.15
CA LEU A 213 -17.58 -33.83 -44.75
C LEU A 213 -18.12 -32.44 -45.12
N LYS A 214 -17.28 -31.58 -45.71
CA LYS A 214 -17.60 -30.18 -46.03
C LYS A 214 -18.05 -29.41 -44.76
N ASP A 215 -17.25 -29.49 -43.70
CA ASP A 215 -17.48 -28.86 -42.39
C ASP A 215 -18.68 -29.36 -41.58
N LYS A 216 -19.31 -30.46 -41.98
CA LYS A 216 -20.40 -31.05 -41.19
C LYS A 216 -19.92 -31.82 -39.96
N LEU A 217 -18.66 -32.25 -39.94
CA LEU A 217 -18.02 -32.85 -38.77
C LEU A 217 -16.74 -32.13 -38.44
N ARG A 218 -16.64 -31.60 -37.21
CA ARG A 218 -15.44 -30.98 -36.66
C ARG A 218 -15.00 -31.69 -35.41
N ILE A 219 -13.71 -32.01 -35.35
CA ILE A 219 -13.06 -32.59 -34.16
C ILE A 219 -11.98 -31.60 -33.71
N LYS A 220 -12.03 -31.16 -32.46
CA LYS A 220 -11.04 -30.27 -31.88
C LYS A 220 -10.36 -30.95 -30.69
N GLY A 221 -9.04 -30.85 -30.64
CA GLY A 221 -8.23 -31.24 -29.51
C GLY A 221 -7.37 -30.06 -29.04
N ASP A 222 -7.26 -29.88 -27.73
CA ASP A 222 -6.46 -28.84 -27.12
C ASP A 222 -5.48 -29.48 -26.11
N PHE A 223 -4.25 -29.01 -26.13
CA PHE A 223 -3.24 -29.31 -25.09
C PHE A 223 -2.76 -28.02 -24.45
N THR A 224 -2.86 -27.94 -23.13
CA THR A 224 -2.40 -26.76 -22.36
C THR A 224 -1.31 -27.17 -21.40
N PHE A 225 -0.21 -26.44 -21.46
CA PHE A 225 0.85 -26.38 -20.43
C PHE A 225 0.76 -25.09 -19.68
N GLN A 226 0.88 -25.15 -18.34
CA GLN A 226 0.94 -23.96 -17.51
C GLN A 226 1.98 -24.14 -16.40
N ASN A 227 2.82 -23.13 -16.22
CA ASN A 227 3.74 -23.00 -15.10
C ASN A 227 3.39 -21.76 -14.31
N ASN A 228 3.23 -21.89 -13.00
CA ASN A 228 3.01 -20.80 -12.05
C ASN A 228 4.19 -20.79 -11.09
N ASP A 229 4.85 -19.67 -11.00
CA ASP A 229 5.93 -19.39 -10.07
C ASP A 229 5.49 -18.23 -9.19
N ASN A 230 5.59 -18.40 -7.86
CA ASN A 230 5.17 -17.39 -6.89
C ASN A 230 6.18 -17.34 -5.75
N ASP A 231 6.91 -16.24 -5.69
CA ASP A 231 7.90 -15.95 -4.67
C ASP A 231 7.38 -14.86 -3.74
N GLN A 232 7.56 -15.06 -2.44
CA GLN A 232 7.24 -14.06 -1.45
C GLN A 232 8.38 -13.94 -0.45
N THR A 233 8.92 -12.72 -0.32
CA THR A 233 9.94 -12.38 0.66
C THR A 233 9.35 -11.41 1.68
N GLN A 234 9.46 -11.74 2.95
CA GLN A 234 9.04 -10.87 4.04
C GLN A 234 10.23 -10.48 4.90
N ILE A 235 10.40 -9.17 5.10
CA ILE A 235 11.43 -8.60 5.98
C ILE A 235 10.73 -7.96 7.17
N ARG A 236 11.16 -8.35 8.37
CA ARG A 236 10.72 -7.76 9.64
C ARG A 236 11.93 -7.53 10.51
N VAL A 237 12.24 -6.29 10.77
CA VAL A 237 13.32 -5.87 11.67
C VAL A 237 12.78 -4.87 12.68
N PRO A 238 13.31 -4.85 13.91
CA PRO A 238 12.99 -3.79 14.86
C PRO A 238 13.38 -2.41 14.31
N VAL A 239 12.60 -1.40 14.61
CA VAL A 239 12.84 0.02 14.30
C VAL A 239 13.05 0.81 15.57
#